data_b26b55a6587b048e5991a776525a4feb
#
_entry.id   b26b55a6587b048e5991a776525a4feb
#
_cell.length_a   1.000
_cell.length_b   1.000
_cell.length_c   1.000
_cell.angle_alpha   90.00
_cell.angle_beta   90.00
_cell.angle_gamma   90.00
#
_symmetry.space_group_name_H-M   'P 1'
#
loop_
_entity.id
_entity.type
_entity.pdbx_description
1 polymer ?
#
loop_
_entity_poly.entity_id
_entity_poly.type
_entity_poly.pdbx_seq_one_letter_code
_entity_poly.pdbx_strand_id
1 'polypeptide(L)'
;MPDDGERRIATLLLSRPPTNALTRQMNREIADAVAEVGGRDDICAVIVFGGHEMFSVGADVPELKTLDADEAGTADAVAAQAVAALAALPKPTVAAITGYALGAGLTLALAADWRVSGDNVKFGATEILAGLAPAGDGAGRLAEAVGPSRAKDLVFSGRFVDAREAHTLGLVDELVAPDGVYDAALAWAGRFREHPPEVLAAAKAAFSAPRSVAGP
;
A
#
# COMPACT_ATOMS: atom_id res chain seq x y z
N MET A 1 14.54 30.91 -6.08
CA MET A 1 14.86 29.91 -7.12
C MET A 1 13.72 29.93 -8.09
N PRO A 2 13.91 30.14 -9.38
CA PRO A 2 12.84 29.97 -10.35
C PRO A 2 12.34 28.53 -10.23
N ASP A 3 11.03 28.37 -10.13
CA ASP A 3 10.35 27.07 -10.27
C ASP A 3 10.58 26.65 -11.72
N ASP A 4 11.37 25.61 -11.94
CA ASP A 4 11.71 25.10 -13.27
C ASP A 4 10.54 24.36 -13.94
N GLY A 5 9.36 24.43 -13.33
CA GLY A 5 8.13 23.81 -13.84
C GLY A 5 8.12 22.27 -13.76
N GLU A 6 9.18 21.67 -13.21
CA GLU A 6 9.27 20.21 -13.06
C GLU A 6 8.43 19.75 -11.87
N ARG A 7 7.42 18.92 -12.11
CA ARG A 7 6.58 18.39 -11.04
C ARG A 7 7.35 17.42 -10.14
N ARG A 8 7.08 17.50 -8.85
CA ARG A 8 7.75 16.77 -7.78
C ARG A 8 7.10 15.40 -7.56
N ILE A 9 7.87 14.52 -6.93
CA ILE A 9 7.38 13.25 -6.40
C ILE A 9 7.34 13.40 -4.88
N ALA A 10 6.19 13.09 -4.27
CA ALA A 10 6.07 13.06 -2.81
C ALA A 10 6.42 11.69 -2.28
N THR A 11 6.99 11.64 -1.07
CA THR A 11 7.18 10.40 -0.33
C THR A 11 6.34 10.43 0.94
N LEU A 12 5.41 9.49 1.07
CA LEU A 12 4.70 9.20 2.30
C LEU A 12 5.55 8.19 3.08
N LEU A 13 6.23 8.71 4.12
CA LEU A 13 7.13 7.91 4.95
C LEU A 13 6.37 7.32 6.14
N LEU A 14 6.31 5.99 6.22
CA LEU A 14 5.85 5.27 7.40
C LEU A 14 7.00 5.24 8.42
N SER A 15 6.87 5.99 9.52
CA SER A 15 7.96 6.14 10.50
C SER A 15 7.50 5.88 11.91
N ARG A 16 7.53 4.61 12.32
CA ARG A 16 7.31 4.15 13.69
C ARG A 16 8.22 2.95 13.97
N PRO A 17 9.54 3.21 14.14
CA PRO A 17 10.51 2.14 14.35
C PRO A 17 10.21 1.35 15.64
N PRO A 18 10.62 0.07 15.72
CA PRO A 18 11.40 -0.64 14.69
C PRO A 18 10.58 -1.30 13.62
N THR A 19 9.26 -1.37 13.73
CA THR A 19 8.42 -2.28 12.91
C THR A 19 7.41 -1.59 12.01
N ASN A 20 7.25 -0.27 12.13
CA ASN A 20 6.21 0.49 11.42
C ASN A 20 4.82 -0.13 11.58
N ALA A 21 4.50 -0.63 12.80
CA ALA A 21 3.18 -1.14 13.11
C ALA A 21 2.13 -0.01 13.00
N LEU A 22 1.05 -0.30 12.30
CA LEU A 22 0.00 0.66 11.97
C LEU A 22 -0.96 0.82 13.15
N THR A 23 -0.81 1.92 13.89
CA THR A 23 -1.75 2.34 14.94
C THR A 23 -2.93 3.11 14.34
N ARG A 24 -3.98 3.32 15.12
CA ARG A 24 -5.09 4.23 14.75
C ARG A 24 -4.59 5.62 14.38
N GLN A 25 -3.62 6.15 15.12
CA GLN A 25 -3.03 7.46 14.85
C GLN A 25 -2.31 7.45 13.51
N MET A 26 -1.46 6.47 13.24
CA MET A 26 -0.72 6.37 11.98
C MET A 26 -1.65 6.23 10.77
N ASN A 27 -2.74 5.47 10.91
CA ASN A 27 -3.75 5.38 9.83
C ASN A 27 -4.44 6.73 9.55
N ARG A 28 -4.73 7.55 10.59
CA ARG A 28 -5.24 8.92 10.39
C ARG A 28 -4.21 9.79 9.68
N GLU A 29 -2.96 9.77 10.13
CA GLU A 29 -1.86 10.53 9.51
C GLU A 29 -1.63 10.13 8.05
N ILE A 30 -1.76 8.84 7.70
CA ILE A 30 -1.73 8.37 6.31
C ILE A 30 -2.87 8.99 5.50
N ALA A 31 -4.11 8.96 6.02
CA ALA A 31 -5.26 9.53 5.32
C ALA A 31 -5.11 11.05 5.13
N ASP A 32 -4.65 11.76 6.16
CA ASP A 32 -4.43 13.21 6.13
C ASP A 32 -3.32 13.58 5.12
N ALA A 33 -2.19 12.87 5.14
CA ALA A 33 -1.09 13.08 4.19
C ALA A 33 -1.51 12.78 2.74
N VAL A 34 -2.32 11.73 2.53
CA VAL A 34 -2.88 11.41 1.20
C VAL A 34 -3.80 12.54 0.72
N ALA A 35 -4.65 13.08 1.60
CA ALA A 35 -5.53 14.20 1.26
C ALA A 35 -4.72 15.46 0.92
N GLU A 36 -3.68 15.77 1.70
CA GLU A 36 -2.79 16.90 1.44
C GLU A 36 -2.12 16.78 0.07
N VAL A 37 -1.44 15.66 -0.22
CA VAL A 37 -0.76 15.48 -1.51
C VAL A 37 -1.74 15.39 -2.68
N GLY A 38 -2.97 14.94 -2.43
CA GLY A 38 -4.04 14.90 -3.42
C GLY A 38 -4.39 16.29 -3.96
N GLY A 39 -4.41 17.29 -3.10
CA GLY A 39 -4.71 18.69 -3.43
C GLY A 39 -3.54 19.49 -4.01
N ARG A 40 -2.37 18.91 -4.20
CA ARG A 40 -1.15 19.59 -4.66
C ARG A 40 -0.87 19.36 -6.13
N ASP A 41 -1.00 20.39 -6.95
CA ASP A 41 -0.78 20.32 -8.41
C ASP A 41 0.71 20.17 -8.77
N ASP A 42 1.63 20.58 -7.88
CA ASP A 42 3.07 20.43 -8.05
C ASP A 42 3.58 19.00 -7.82
N ILE A 43 2.72 18.07 -7.38
CA ILE A 43 3.06 16.65 -7.17
C ILE A 43 2.45 15.80 -8.26
N CYS A 44 3.29 15.01 -8.98
CA CYS A 44 2.84 14.13 -10.05
C CYS A 44 2.65 12.66 -9.64
N ALA A 45 3.33 12.18 -8.62
CA ALA A 45 3.26 10.80 -8.14
C ALA A 45 3.61 10.73 -6.65
N VAL A 46 3.26 9.61 -6.01
CA VAL A 46 3.51 9.38 -4.58
C VAL A 46 4.19 8.03 -4.37
N ILE A 47 5.27 8.03 -3.58
CA ILE A 47 5.95 6.84 -3.09
C ILE A 47 5.49 6.59 -1.65
N VAL A 48 5.03 5.39 -1.33
CA VAL A 48 4.83 4.93 0.05
C VAL A 48 6.06 4.14 0.45
N PHE A 49 6.74 4.55 1.51
CA PHE A 49 8.02 3.98 1.92
C PHE A 49 8.09 3.83 3.44
N GLY A 50 8.59 2.70 3.92
CA GLY A 50 8.77 2.43 5.36
C GLY A 50 10.19 2.68 5.89
N GLY A 51 11.09 3.17 5.04
CA GLY A 51 12.52 3.24 5.33
C GLY A 51 13.28 2.02 4.80
N HIS A 52 14.59 2.00 5.02
CA HIS A 52 15.46 0.98 4.41
C HIS A 52 15.37 -0.41 5.06
N GLU A 53 14.84 -0.50 6.30
CA GLU A 53 14.83 -1.76 7.04
C GLU A 53 13.47 -2.46 7.02
N MET A 54 12.38 -1.70 7.03
CA MET A 54 11.04 -2.24 7.27
C MET A 54 9.95 -1.41 6.59
N PHE A 55 9.12 -2.04 5.78
CA PHE A 55 7.92 -1.38 5.28
C PHE A 55 6.85 -1.28 6.37
N SER A 56 6.27 -2.40 6.79
CA SER A 56 5.35 -2.48 7.93
C SER A 56 5.04 -3.93 8.30
N VAL A 57 4.96 -4.20 9.60
CA VAL A 57 4.50 -5.51 10.13
C VAL A 57 2.97 -5.62 10.23
N GLY A 58 2.22 -4.59 9.81
CA GLY A 58 0.77 -4.57 9.89
C GLY A 58 0.22 -3.85 11.12
N ALA A 59 -0.99 -4.20 11.52
CA ALA A 59 -1.68 -3.55 12.63
C ALA A 59 -0.90 -3.67 13.96
N ASP A 60 -1.00 -2.65 14.81
CA ASP A 60 -0.44 -2.69 16.16
C ASP A 60 -1.33 -3.58 17.06
N VAL A 61 -1.00 -4.90 17.10
CA VAL A 61 -1.76 -5.89 17.87
C VAL A 61 -1.82 -5.54 19.37
N PRO A 62 -0.76 -5.04 20.03
CA PRO A 62 -0.85 -4.51 21.38
C PRO A 62 -1.92 -3.42 21.55
N GLU A 63 -1.99 -2.44 20.65
CA GLU A 63 -3.04 -1.42 20.68
C GLU A 63 -4.42 -2.04 20.52
N LEU A 64 -4.61 -2.92 19.52
CA LEU A 64 -5.90 -3.55 19.25
C LEU A 64 -6.43 -4.34 20.45
N LYS A 65 -5.56 -4.99 21.22
CA LYS A 65 -5.97 -5.75 22.43
C LYS A 65 -6.44 -4.89 23.59
N THR A 66 -6.25 -3.57 23.54
CA THR A 66 -6.74 -2.64 24.58
C THR A 66 -8.13 -2.10 24.27
N LEU A 67 -8.65 -2.33 23.06
CA LEU A 67 -9.91 -1.78 22.58
C LEU A 67 -11.09 -2.65 22.97
N ASP A 68 -12.21 -2.01 23.29
CA ASP A 68 -13.52 -2.70 23.32
C ASP A 68 -14.06 -2.91 21.88
N ALA A 69 -15.23 -3.54 21.76
CA ALA A 69 -15.79 -3.89 20.46
C ALA A 69 -16.13 -2.67 19.59
N ASP A 70 -16.63 -1.60 20.19
CA ASP A 70 -17.00 -0.36 19.47
C ASP A 70 -15.75 0.40 19.01
N GLU A 71 -14.74 0.47 19.88
CA GLU A 71 -13.44 1.06 19.58
C GLU A 71 -12.69 0.27 18.49
N ALA A 72 -12.77 -1.07 18.52
CA ALA A 72 -12.19 -1.95 17.50
C ALA A 72 -12.84 -1.70 16.13
N GLY A 73 -14.19 -1.62 16.09
CA GLY A 73 -14.90 -1.27 14.85
C GLY A 73 -14.51 0.11 14.30
N THR A 74 -14.29 1.08 15.19
CA THR A 74 -13.80 2.42 14.81
C THR A 74 -12.36 2.36 14.28
N ALA A 75 -11.49 1.56 14.90
CA ALA A 75 -10.10 1.37 14.45
C ALA A 75 -10.05 0.75 13.05
N ASP A 76 -10.88 -0.26 12.80
CA ASP A 76 -10.99 -0.91 11.49
C ASP A 76 -11.50 0.07 10.42
N ALA A 77 -12.48 0.91 10.74
CA ALA A 77 -12.98 1.93 9.82
C ALA A 77 -11.90 2.97 9.47
N VAL A 78 -11.10 3.40 10.43
CA VAL A 78 -9.99 4.34 10.22
C VAL A 78 -8.90 3.70 9.34
N ALA A 79 -8.55 2.44 9.58
CA ALA A 79 -7.59 1.71 8.75
C ALA A 79 -8.10 1.54 7.31
N ALA A 80 -9.36 1.14 7.14
CA ALA A 80 -10.00 1.01 5.85
C ALA A 80 -10.03 2.34 5.08
N GLN A 81 -10.30 3.46 5.78
CA GLN A 81 -10.29 4.80 5.20
C GLN A 81 -8.90 5.18 4.66
N ALA A 82 -7.83 4.92 5.41
CA ALA A 82 -6.45 5.21 4.97
C ALA A 82 -6.09 4.44 3.68
N VAL A 83 -6.41 3.14 3.65
CA VAL A 83 -6.20 2.28 2.48
C VAL A 83 -7.03 2.75 1.27
N ALA A 84 -8.31 3.07 1.49
CA ALA A 84 -9.19 3.55 0.43
C ALA A 84 -8.75 4.91 -0.11
N ALA A 85 -8.31 5.83 0.76
CA ALA A 85 -7.80 7.14 0.37
C ALA A 85 -6.56 6.99 -0.54
N LEU A 86 -5.59 6.12 -0.17
CA LEU A 86 -4.41 5.88 -0.99
C LEU A 86 -4.79 5.30 -2.37
N ALA A 87 -5.68 4.32 -2.40
CA ALA A 87 -6.13 3.70 -3.65
C ALA A 87 -6.88 4.69 -4.57
N ALA A 88 -7.65 5.59 -3.98
CA ALA A 88 -8.44 6.60 -4.70
C ALA A 88 -7.66 7.86 -5.07
N LEU A 89 -6.40 8.00 -4.60
CA LEU A 89 -5.58 9.17 -4.89
C LEU A 89 -5.48 9.39 -6.41
N PRO A 90 -5.84 10.59 -6.96
CA PRO A 90 -5.85 10.81 -8.42
C PRO A 90 -4.46 11.03 -9.01
N LYS A 91 -3.48 10.32 -8.49
CA LYS A 91 -2.06 10.34 -8.89
C LYS A 91 -1.51 8.92 -8.88
N PRO A 92 -0.54 8.59 -9.76
CA PRO A 92 0.19 7.32 -9.67
C PRO A 92 0.85 7.15 -8.30
N THR A 93 0.73 5.95 -7.75
CA THR A 93 1.27 5.58 -6.44
C THR A 93 2.14 4.33 -6.54
N VAL A 94 3.27 4.31 -5.85
CA VAL A 94 4.16 3.15 -5.79
C VAL A 94 4.53 2.83 -4.33
N ALA A 95 4.42 1.57 -3.95
CA ALA A 95 4.95 1.08 -2.68
C ALA A 95 6.40 0.62 -2.87
N ALA A 96 7.32 1.23 -2.13
CA ALA A 96 8.72 0.87 -2.04
C ALA A 96 8.92 -0.02 -0.81
N ILE A 97 9.03 -1.35 -1.02
CA ILE A 97 8.87 -2.34 0.03
C ILE A 97 10.22 -2.94 0.43
N THR A 98 10.56 -2.79 1.71
CA THR A 98 11.77 -3.31 2.33
C THR A 98 11.41 -4.21 3.52
N GLY A 99 12.27 -5.16 3.89
CA GLY A 99 12.14 -6.02 5.07
C GLY A 99 10.86 -6.85 5.08
N TYR A 100 9.76 -6.30 5.61
CA TYR A 100 8.49 -7.00 5.75
C TYR A 100 7.31 -6.14 5.31
N ALA A 101 6.35 -6.76 4.63
CA ALA A 101 5.01 -6.21 4.38
C ALA A 101 3.97 -7.25 4.82
N LEU A 102 3.44 -7.11 6.03
CA LEU A 102 2.58 -8.11 6.66
C LEU A 102 1.21 -7.54 7.03
N GLY A 103 0.18 -8.38 6.96
CA GLY A 103 -1.18 -8.04 7.38
C GLY A 103 -1.66 -6.72 6.79
N ALA A 104 -2.09 -5.77 7.62
CA ALA A 104 -2.50 -4.44 7.19
C ALA A 104 -1.40 -3.67 6.43
N GLY A 105 -0.11 -3.96 6.67
CA GLY A 105 1.00 -3.40 5.90
C GLY A 105 1.01 -3.92 4.45
N LEU A 106 0.73 -5.21 4.24
CA LEU A 106 0.53 -5.77 2.91
C LEU A 106 -0.70 -5.15 2.23
N THR A 107 -1.80 -5.00 2.97
CA THR A 107 -3.01 -4.34 2.47
C THR A 107 -2.74 -2.90 2.00
N LEU A 108 -1.96 -2.14 2.77
CA LEU A 108 -1.54 -0.79 2.38
C LEU A 108 -0.66 -0.80 1.13
N ALA A 109 0.28 -1.74 1.01
CA ALA A 109 1.11 -1.89 -0.19
C ALA A 109 0.26 -2.25 -1.44
N LEU A 110 -0.77 -3.09 -1.28
CA LEU A 110 -1.71 -3.47 -2.34
C LEU A 110 -2.66 -2.33 -2.74
N ALA A 111 -2.77 -1.28 -1.95
CA ALA A 111 -3.51 -0.08 -2.32
C ALA A 111 -2.75 0.84 -3.29
N ALA A 112 -1.43 0.68 -3.41
CA ALA A 112 -0.63 1.37 -4.41
C ALA A 112 -0.81 0.76 -5.81
N ASP A 113 -0.62 1.58 -6.86
CA ASP A 113 -0.74 1.14 -8.24
C ASP A 113 0.41 0.21 -8.66
N TRP A 114 1.59 0.41 -8.11
CA TRP A 114 2.81 -0.36 -8.39
C TRP A 114 3.55 -0.73 -7.10
N ARG A 115 4.23 -1.84 -7.09
CA ARG A 115 5.00 -2.35 -5.93
C ARG A 115 6.40 -2.75 -6.38
N VAL A 116 7.40 -2.04 -5.85
CA VAL A 116 8.81 -2.39 -5.98
C VAL A 116 9.28 -3.01 -4.67
N SER A 117 9.97 -4.12 -4.73
CA SER A 117 10.43 -4.85 -3.54
C SER A 117 11.89 -5.23 -3.61
N GLY A 118 12.57 -5.22 -2.47
CA GLY A 118 13.83 -5.93 -2.31
C GLY A 118 13.65 -7.43 -2.44
N ASP A 119 14.65 -8.14 -2.97
CA ASP A 119 14.62 -9.58 -3.17
C ASP A 119 14.71 -10.40 -1.87
N ASN A 120 14.94 -9.74 -0.74
CA ASN A 120 15.01 -10.31 0.62
C ASN A 120 13.72 -10.10 1.44
N VAL A 121 12.69 -9.45 0.89
CA VAL A 121 11.46 -9.11 1.60
C VAL A 121 10.60 -10.34 1.87
N LYS A 122 9.86 -10.32 2.99
CA LYS A 122 8.81 -11.28 3.31
C LYS A 122 7.46 -10.60 3.33
N PHE A 123 6.48 -11.27 2.72
CA PHE A 123 5.08 -10.87 2.64
C PHE A 123 4.21 -11.85 3.40
N GLY A 124 3.00 -11.45 3.81
CA GLY A 124 2.04 -12.38 4.39
C GLY A 124 0.75 -11.70 4.84
N ALA A 125 -0.37 -12.41 4.69
CA ALA A 125 -1.64 -12.08 5.33
C ALA A 125 -1.67 -12.79 6.70
N THR A 126 -1.00 -12.19 7.68
CA THR A 126 -0.62 -12.84 8.93
C THR A 126 -1.58 -12.62 10.09
N GLU A 127 -2.71 -11.96 9.87
CA GLU A 127 -3.72 -11.62 10.89
C GLU A 127 -4.17 -12.85 11.68
N ILE A 128 -4.36 -13.98 11.00
CA ILE A 128 -4.82 -15.23 11.63
C ILE A 128 -3.84 -15.74 12.70
N LEU A 129 -2.54 -15.46 12.58
CA LEU A 129 -1.55 -15.84 13.59
C LEU A 129 -1.72 -15.06 14.89
N ALA A 130 -2.37 -13.90 14.83
CA ALA A 130 -2.73 -13.08 15.99
C ALA A 130 -4.18 -13.34 16.46
N GLY A 131 -4.90 -14.30 15.85
CA GLY A 131 -6.30 -14.58 16.13
C GLY A 131 -7.26 -13.54 15.54
N LEU A 132 -6.81 -12.79 14.53
CA LEU A 132 -7.58 -11.75 13.85
C LEU A 132 -8.00 -12.21 12.45
N ALA A 133 -9.04 -11.61 11.92
CA ALA A 133 -9.39 -11.68 10.50
C ALA A 133 -8.76 -10.49 9.74
N PRO A 134 -8.54 -10.60 8.41
CA PRO A 134 -8.17 -9.43 7.62
C PRO A 134 -9.21 -8.32 7.76
N ALA A 135 -8.76 -7.12 8.12
CA ALA A 135 -9.62 -5.96 8.29
C ALA A 135 -9.88 -5.25 6.94
N GLY A 136 -10.99 -4.54 6.88
CA GLY A 136 -11.36 -3.74 5.71
C GLY A 136 -11.40 -4.55 4.41
N ASP A 137 -10.79 -3.99 3.36
CA ASP A 137 -10.75 -4.58 2.00
C ASP A 137 -9.48 -5.43 1.73
N GLY A 138 -8.73 -5.79 2.77
CA GLY A 138 -7.45 -6.49 2.61
C GLY A 138 -7.57 -7.83 1.88
N ALA A 139 -8.56 -8.64 2.21
CA ALA A 139 -8.81 -9.91 1.55
C ALA A 139 -9.24 -9.73 0.08
N GLY A 140 -10.02 -8.68 -0.23
CA GLY A 140 -10.43 -8.31 -1.58
C GLY A 140 -9.23 -7.92 -2.44
N ARG A 141 -8.40 -7.01 -1.98
CA ARG A 141 -7.17 -6.57 -2.68
C ARG A 141 -6.19 -7.71 -2.91
N LEU A 142 -6.03 -8.57 -1.91
CA LEU A 142 -5.20 -9.76 -2.06
C LEU A 142 -5.76 -10.69 -3.15
N ALA A 143 -7.09 -10.91 -3.17
CA ALA A 143 -7.74 -11.73 -4.19
C ALA A 143 -7.66 -11.13 -5.60
N GLU A 144 -7.69 -9.80 -5.74
CA GLU A 144 -7.46 -9.12 -7.01
C GLU A 144 -6.03 -9.33 -7.51
N ALA A 145 -5.03 -9.29 -6.62
CA ALA A 145 -3.63 -9.44 -7.00
C ALA A 145 -3.25 -10.88 -7.37
N VAL A 146 -3.66 -11.88 -6.57
CA VAL A 146 -3.18 -13.28 -6.72
C VAL A 146 -4.24 -14.27 -7.17
N GLY A 147 -5.48 -13.83 -7.30
CA GLY A 147 -6.65 -14.68 -7.52
C GLY A 147 -7.24 -15.23 -6.23
N PRO A 148 -8.57 -15.52 -6.20
CA PRO A 148 -9.31 -15.81 -4.96
C PRO A 148 -8.83 -17.07 -4.22
N SER A 149 -8.42 -18.11 -4.96
CA SER A 149 -7.99 -19.37 -4.31
C SER A 149 -6.65 -19.21 -3.59
N ARG A 150 -5.68 -18.52 -4.21
CA ARG A 150 -4.38 -18.25 -3.59
C ARG A 150 -4.50 -17.26 -2.44
N ALA A 151 -5.37 -16.26 -2.57
CA ALA A 151 -5.64 -15.32 -1.49
C ALA A 151 -6.18 -16.05 -0.25
N LYS A 152 -7.14 -16.98 -0.41
CA LYS A 152 -7.68 -17.81 0.68
C LYS A 152 -6.59 -18.68 1.32
N ASP A 153 -5.72 -19.32 0.52
CA ASP A 153 -4.60 -20.11 1.04
C ASP A 153 -3.68 -19.24 1.91
N LEU A 154 -3.31 -18.05 1.45
CA LEU A 154 -2.45 -17.13 2.20
C LEU A 154 -3.12 -16.64 3.50
N VAL A 155 -4.40 -16.26 3.44
CA VAL A 155 -5.14 -15.80 4.61
C VAL A 155 -5.34 -16.92 5.64
N PHE A 156 -5.75 -18.12 5.20
CA PHE A 156 -6.05 -19.22 6.12
C PHE A 156 -4.80 -19.85 6.73
N SER A 157 -3.68 -19.85 6.00
CA SER A 157 -2.42 -20.38 6.53
C SER A 157 -1.65 -19.34 7.34
N GLY A 158 -1.79 -18.05 7.03
CA GLY A 158 -0.95 -16.98 7.59
C GLY A 158 0.54 -17.12 7.24
N ARG A 159 0.86 -17.97 6.26
CA ARG A 159 2.24 -18.26 5.88
C ARG A 159 2.95 -17.06 5.27
N PHE A 160 4.25 -17.05 5.43
CA PHE A 160 5.07 -16.07 4.75
C PHE A 160 5.32 -16.47 3.29
N VAL A 161 5.41 -15.46 2.44
CA VAL A 161 5.76 -15.53 1.03
C VAL A 161 7.09 -14.79 0.85
N ASP A 162 8.06 -15.38 0.20
CA ASP A 162 9.29 -14.67 -0.14
C ASP A 162 9.10 -13.77 -1.37
N ALA A 163 10.07 -12.90 -1.63
CA ALA A 163 9.97 -11.90 -2.69
C ALA A 163 9.82 -12.50 -4.09
N ARG A 164 10.45 -13.64 -4.37
CA ARG A 164 10.37 -14.32 -5.68
C ARG A 164 9.00 -14.98 -5.87
N GLU A 165 8.49 -15.63 -4.84
CA GLU A 165 7.14 -16.17 -4.86
C GLU A 165 6.12 -15.03 -4.98
N ALA A 166 6.28 -13.94 -4.23
CA ALA A 166 5.42 -12.75 -4.28
C ALA A 166 5.35 -12.15 -5.70
N HIS A 167 6.49 -12.03 -6.37
CA HIS A 167 6.55 -11.59 -7.76
C HIS A 167 5.84 -12.56 -8.71
N THR A 168 6.06 -13.86 -8.55
CA THR A 168 5.39 -14.91 -9.35
C THR A 168 3.88 -14.90 -9.17
N LEU A 169 3.41 -14.58 -7.96
CA LEU A 169 1.98 -14.51 -7.63
C LEU A 169 1.31 -13.20 -8.07
N GLY A 170 2.07 -12.15 -8.38
CA GLY A 170 1.56 -10.83 -8.71
C GLY A 170 1.38 -9.90 -7.51
N LEU A 171 1.90 -10.25 -6.33
CA LEU A 171 1.94 -9.36 -5.17
C LEU A 171 2.96 -8.23 -5.34
N VAL A 172 3.98 -8.43 -6.15
CA VAL A 172 5.07 -7.50 -6.45
C VAL A 172 5.22 -7.39 -7.96
N ASP A 173 5.43 -6.17 -8.44
CA ASP A 173 5.55 -5.87 -9.87
C ASP A 173 7.02 -5.81 -10.32
N GLU A 174 7.95 -5.44 -9.42
CA GLU A 174 9.38 -5.32 -9.71
C GLU A 174 10.23 -5.76 -8.52
N LEU A 175 11.26 -6.58 -8.78
CA LEU A 175 12.24 -7.01 -7.79
C LEU A 175 13.60 -6.38 -8.09
N VAL A 176 14.21 -5.82 -7.04
CA VAL A 176 15.55 -5.22 -7.11
C VAL A 176 16.39 -5.65 -5.90
N ALA A 177 17.67 -5.30 -5.91
CA ALA A 177 18.50 -5.41 -4.71
C ALA A 177 17.94 -4.55 -3.57
N PRO A 178 18.08 -4.93 -2.29
CA PRO A 178 17.44 -4.25 -1.16
C PRO A 178 17.77 -2.78 -1.03
N ASP A 179 18.97 -2.37 -1.38
CA ASP A 179 19.44 -0.99 -1.36
C ASP A 179 18.93 -0.15 -2.55
N GLY A 180 18.46 -0.79 -3.62
CA GLY A 180 17.92 -0.13 -4.82
C GLY A 180 16.42 0.14 -4.80
N VAL A 181 15.69 -0.29 -3.77
CA VAL A 181 14.21 -0.26 -3.74
C VAL A 181 13.65 1.15 -3.89
N TYR A 182 14.17 2.11 -3.14
CA TYR A 182 13.68 3.49 -3.21
C TYR A 182 14.01 4.14 -4.56
N ASP A 183 15.21 3.92 -5.07
CA ASP A 183 15.64 4.48 -6.37
C ASP A 183 14.82 3.92 -7.53
N ALA A 184 14.49 2.62 -7.50
CA ALA A 184 13.61 2.00 -8.49
C ALA A 184 12.18 2.57 -8.42
N ALA A 185 11.63 2.76 -7.22
CA ALA A 185 10.35 3.40 -7.03
C ALA A 185 10.36 4.87 -7.52
N LEU A 186 11.44 5.60 -7.25
CA LEU A 186 11.64 6.97 -7.73
C LEU A 186 11.73 7.04 -9.27
N ALA A 187 12.44 6.09 -9.88
CA ALA A 187 12.53 5.98 -11.34
C ALA A 187 11.17 5.66 -11.96
N TRP A 188 10.38 4.76 -11.34
CA TRP A 188 9.02 4.46 -11.80
C TRP A 188 8.11 5.69 -11.70
N ALA A 189 8.11 6.39 -10.57
CA ALA A 189 7.31 7.58 -10.33
C ALA A 189 7.71 8.75 -11.25
N GLY A 190 9.01 8.88 -11.57
CA GLY A 190 9.58 9.91 -12.42
C GLY A 190 9.03 9.92 -13.85
N ARG A 191 8.52 8.77 -14.33
CA ARG A 191 7.92 8.64 -15.67
C ARG A 191 6.69 9.52 -15.89
N PHE A 192 6.06 9.97 -14.80
CA PHE A 192 4.80 10.72 -14.86
C PHE A 192 4.95 12.24 -14.78
N ARG A 193 6.16 12.75 -14.66
CA ARG A 193 6.43 14.19 -14.46
C ARG A 193 5.89 15.08 -15.57
N GLU A 194 5.98 14.62 -16.81
CA GLU A 194 5.57 15.39 -18.00
C GLU A 194 4.09 15.17 -18.41
N HIS A 195 3.40 14.20 -17.76
CA HIS A 195 2.00 13.92 -18.13
C HIS A 195 1.03 14.87 -17.42
N PRO A 196 -0.01 15.38 -18.10
CA PRO A 196 -1.04 16.22 -17.49
C PRO A 196 -1.73 15.50 -16.31
N PRO A 197 -1.89 16.17 -15.14
CA PRO A 197 -2.50 15.56 -13.96
C PRO A 197 -3.88 14.99 -14.21
N GLU A 198 -4.70 15.71 -14.95
CA GLU A 198 -6.06 15.32 -15.30
C GLU A 198 -6.12 14.05 -16.15
N VAL A 199 -5.12 13.82 -17.00
CA VAL A 199 -5.01 12.61 -17.82
C VAL A 199 -4.64 11.40 -16.96
N LEU A 200 -3.68 11.58 -16.03
CA LEU A 200 -3.28 10.54 -15.09
C LEU A 200 -4.45 10.17 -14.15
N ALA A 201 -5.17 11.18 -13.64
CA ALA A 201 -6.34 10.98 -12.80
C ALA A 201 -7.46 10.22 -13.54
N ALA A 202 -7.76 10.62 -14.76
CA ALA A 202 -8.77 9.95 -15.60
C ALA A 202 -8.36 8.51 -15.94
N ALA A 203 -7.09 8.28 -16.27
CA ALA A 203 -6.56 6.95 -16.53
C ALA A 203 -6.70 6.03 -15.30
N LYS A 204 -6.32 6.51 -14.10
CA LYS A 204 -6.46 5.73 -12.87
C LYS A 204 -7.93 5.45 -12.53
N ALA A 205 -8.81 6.45 -12.67
CA ALA A 205 -10.24 6.30 -12.40
C ALA A 205 -10.90 5.22 -13.28
N ALA A 206 -10.40 4.98 -14.49
CA ALA A 206 -10.93 3.95 -15.38
C ALA A 206 -10.79 2.51 -14.83
N PHE A 207 -9.84 2.27 -13.91
CA PHE A 207 -9.68 0.98 -13.24
C PHE A 207 -10.57 0.83 -11.99
N SER A 208 -11.08 1.95 -11.45
CA SER A 208 -11.93 1.95 -10.25
C SER A 208 -13.42 1.82 -10.59
N ALA A 209 -13.81 2.01 -11.86
CA ALA A 209 -15.19 1.85 -12.29
C ALA A 209 -15.63 0.38 -12.21
N PRO A 210 -16.80 0.07 -11.64
CA PRO A 210 -17.32 -1.30 -11.68
C PRO A 210 -17.42 -1.75 -13.14
N ARG A 211 -16.82 -2.89 -13.47
CA ARG A 211 -16.95 -3.49 -14.80
C ARG A 211 -18.42 -3.74 -15.03
N SER A 212 -19.06 -2.97 -15.94
CA SER A 212 -20.37 -3.33 -16.45
C SER A 212 -20.21 -4.66 -17.16
N VAL A 213 -20.70 -5.73 -16.55
CA VAL A 213 -20.89 -7.00 -17.26
C VAL A 213 -21.92 -6.68 -18.33
N ALA A 214 -21.48 -6.44 -19.57
CA ALA A 214 -22.38 -6.45 -20.71
C ALA A 214 -22.97 -7.87 -20.71
N GLY A 215 -24.25 -7.96 -20.35
CA GLY A 215 -25.01 -9.19 -20.47
C GLY A 215 -25.05 -9.64 -21.95
N PRO A 216 -25.24 -10.94 -22.18
CA PRO A 216 -25.34 -11.51 -23.53
C PRO A 216 -26.46 -10.92 -24.34
#